data_c3b5122932dcca5184bfcec4deadb0fa
#
_entry.id   c3b5122932dcca5184bfcec4deadb0fa
#
_cell.length_a   1.000
_cell.length_b   1.000
_cell.length_c   1.000
_cell.angle_alpha   90.00
_cell.angle_beta   90.00
_cell.angle_gamma   90.00
#
_symmetry.space_group_name_H-M   'P 1'
#
loop_
_entity.id
_entity.type
_entity.pdbx_description
1 polymer ?
#
loop_
_entity_poly.entity_id
_entity_poly.type
_entity_poly.pdbx_seq_one_letter_code
_entity_poly.pdbx_strand_id
1 'polypeptide(L)'
;MLNLSTTSFAIQNSDLHVSGTFSPGNRLTDASLYADSASQPVMKVVDRHAERAQAFQLAHEVYCRAGLTDENRVGKRVMRHHLLDTTDVFIAKLNGKVNFTVTLVGDGDFGLPMESLFADEVENMRSQGIRMAEVSCLASSIDPDKKRLRFDTLVSMISLLIQTARRRGIDRLMLAVHPKHAKVYERLFGCVRCSDVKEYAAVRGNPAVLCIHDFADLDEKRYPLYDQVYGPEYAPWQLDGIPMSESEKIYFEQFLPAGEYEVVPMAA
;
A
#
# COMPACT_ATOMS: atom_id res chain seq x y z
N MET A 1 -14.92 -6.34 29.00
CA MET A 1 -14.55 -7.21 27.86
C MET A 1 -14.61 -6.32 26.63
N LEU A 2 -13.48 -5.70 26.27
CA LEU A 2 -13.35 -4.79 25.14
C LEU A 2 -12.80 -5.59 23.97
N ASN A 3 -13.64 -5.74 22.93
CA ASN A 3 -13.30 -6.44 21.70
C ASN A 3 -12.52 -5.47 20.82
N LEU A 4 -11.19 -5.44 20.97
CA LEU A 4 -10.28 -4.58 20.22
C LEU A 4 -9.89 -5.27 18.91
N SER A 5 -10.72 -5.15 17.89
CA SER A 5 -10.34 -5.42 16.49
C SER A 5 -9.65 -4.20 15.89
N THR A 6 -8.40 -3.98 16.25
CA THR A 6 -7.58 -2.90 15.70
C THR A 6 -6.90 -3.37 14.42
N THR A 7 -7.26 -2.78 13.32
CA THR A 7 -6.75 -3.08 11.98
C THR A 7 -5.95 -1.90 11.45
N SER A 8 -4.65 -1.90 11.70
CA SER A 8 -3.70 -1.05 10.98
C SER A 8 -3.23 -1.85 9.76
N PHE A 9 -3.50 -1.43 8.58
CA PHE A 9 -3.67 -2.17 7.33
C PHE A 9 -4.91 -3.07 7.38
N ALA A 10 -5.86 -2.85 6.49
CA ALA A 10 -7.16 -3.50 6.48
C ALA A 10 -7.14 -4.99 6.06
N ILE A 11 -6.15 -5.72 6.55
CA ILE A 11 -6.08 -7.18 6.48
C ILE A 11 -6.45 -7.70 7.87
N GLN A 12 -7.64 -8.25 8.01
CA GLN A 12 -8.03 -8.94 9.24
C GLN A 12 -7.23 -10.24 9.36
N ASN A 13 -6.80 -10.59 10.60
CA ASN A 13 -6.06 -11.83 10.88
C ASN A 13 -6.76 -13.11 10.36
N SER A 14 -8.08 -13.08 10.12
CA SER A 14 -8.84 -14.16 9.52
C SER A 14 -8.44 -14.46 8.07
N ASP A 15 -7.81 -13.53 7.38
CA ASP A 15 -7.50 -13.65 5.95
C ASP A 15 -6.25 -14.49 5.68
N LEU A 16 -5.46 -14.75 6.73
CA LEU A 16 -4.11 -15.31 6.63
C LEU A 16 -3.95 -16.71 7.24
N HIS A 17 -5.04 -17.29 7.75
CA HIS A 17 -5.06 -18.72 8.09
C HIS A 17 -5.16 -19.58 6.83
N VAL A 18 -4.08 -19.66 6.09
CA VAL A 18 -3.90 -20.71 5.06
C VAL A 18 -3.35 -21.95 5.77
N SER A 19 -4.22 -22.78 6.30
CA SER A 19 -3.89 -24.16 6.64
C SER A 19 -3.90 -25.00 5.34
N GLY A 20 -2.84 -24.86 4.56
CA GLY A 20 -2.62 -25.65 3.36
C GLY A 20 -1.12 -25.86 3.20
N THR A 21 -0.70 -27.11 3.18
CA THR A 21 0.64 -27.51 2.77
C THR A 21 0.86 -27.04 1.35
N PHE A 22 1.71 -26.04 1.16
CA PHE A 22 2.16 -25.58 -0.16
C PHE A 22 3.00 -26.69 -0.79
N SER A 23 2.44 -27.37 -1.79
CA SER A 23 3.20 -28.25 -2.66
C SER A 23 3.74 -27.43 -3.83
N PRO A 24 5.06 -27.34 -4.04
CA PRO A 24 5.64 -26.59 -5.17
C PRO A 24 5.44 -27.44 -6.43
N GLY A 25 4.41 -27.17 -7.23
CA GLY A 25 4.28 -27.93 -8.47
C GLY A 25 3.01 -27.77 -9.29
N ASN A 26 2.07 -26.91 -8.93
CA ASN A 26 0.90 -26.72 -9.75
C ASN A 26 0.93 -25.38 -10.48
N ARG A 27 1.22 -25.40 -11.77
CA ARG A 27 0.99 -24.28 -12.69
C ARG A 27 -0.50 -23.96 -12.63
N LEU A 28 -0.83 -22.69 -12.30
CA LEU A 28 -2.18 -22.15 -12.37
C LEU A 28 -2.62 -22.01 -13.85
N THR A 29 -2.85 -23.13 -14.52
CA THR A 29 -3.44 -23.21 -15.86
C THR A 29 -4.77 -23.93 -15.86
N ASP A 30 -5.50 -23.92 -14.74
CA ASP A 30 -6.84 -24.48 -14.71
C ASP A 30 -7.90 -23.37 -14.77
N ALA A 31 -8.19 -22.93 -16.01
CA ALA A 31 -9.24 -21.99 -16.34
C ALA A 31 -10.65 -22.52 -16.01
N SER A 32 -10.77 -23.77 -15.54
CA SER A 32 -12.06 -24.43 -15.29
C SER A 32 -12.66 -24.17 -13.91
N LEU A 33 -11.91 -23.52 -12.98
CA LEU A 33 -12.40 -23.22 -11.63
C LEU A 33 -13.07 -21.85 -11.49
N TYR A 34 -13.15 -21.06 -12.57
CA TYR A 34 -13.81 -19.74 -12.59
C TYR A 34 -15.18 -19.78 -13.29
N ALA A 35 -15.99 -20.80 -13.00
CA ALA A 35 -17.35 -20.93 -13.54
C ALA A 35 -18.40 -20.04 -12.84
N ASP A 36 -17.98 -19.07 -12.02
CA ASP A 36 -18.81 -17.93 -11.64
C ASP A 36 -18.25 -16.71 -12.40
N SER A 37 -19.08 -16.08 -13.24
CA SER A 37 -18.72 -15.00 -14.18
C SER A 37 -18.34 -13.66 -13.49
N ALA A 38 -17.58 -13.73 -12.42
CA ALA A 38 -16.95 -12.56 -11.80
C ALA A 38 -15.76 -12.15 -12.66
N SER A 39 -15.86 -11.01 -13.34
CA SER A 39 -14.77 -10.42 -14.11
C SER A 39 -13.50 -10.36 -13.24
N GLN A 40 -12.35 -10.77 -13.80
CA GLN A 40 -11.07 -10.65 -13.09
C GLN A 40 -10.80 -9.17 -12.75
N PRO A 41 -10.23 -8.88 -11.57
CA PRO A 41 -9.91 -7.51 -11.21
C PRO A 41 -8.92 -6.88 -12.21
N VAL A 42 -9.23 -5.70 -12.70
CA VAL A 42 -8.27 -4.89 -13.48
C VAL A 42 -7.40 -4.13 -12.50
N MET A 43 -6.08 -4.38 -12.55
CA MET A 43 -5.08 -3.78 -11.65
C MET A 43 -4.16 -2.86 -12.42
N LYS A 44 -3.91 -1.66 -11.89
CA LYS A 44 -3.01 -0.67 -12.50
C LYS A 44 -2.63 0.44 -11.54
N VAL A 45 -1.62 1.23 -11.91
CA VAL A 45 -1.41 2.57 -11.39
C VAL A 45 -2.53 3.48 -11.93
N VAL A 46 -3.02 4.38 -11.10
CA VAL A 46 -4.12 5.28 -11.46
C VAL A 46 -3.70 6.25 -12.56
N ASP A 47 -4.56 6.40 -13.57
CA ASP A 47 -4.38 7.33 -14.69
C ASP A 47 -5.54 8.32 -14.85
N ARG A 48 -6.59 8.24 -14.00
CA ARG A 48 -7.82 9.05 -14.13
C ARG A 48 -8.25 9.65 -12.82
N HIS A 49 -8.72 10.91 -12.88
CA HIS A 49 -9.27 11.63 -11.73
C HIS A 49 -10.31 10.84 -10.95
N ALA A 50 -11.30 10.26 -11.65
CA ALA A 50 -12.38 9.50 -11.00
C ALA A 50 -11.88 8.26 -10.24
N GLU A 51 -10.81 7.63 -10.71
CA GLU A 51 -10.20 6.48 -10.04
C GLU A 51 -9.43 6.90 -8.79
N ARG A 52 -8.70 8.03 -8.84
CA ARG A 52 -8.06 8.62 -7.64
C ARG A 52 -9.09 8.96 -6.58
N ALA A 53 -10.18 9.62 -6.98
CA ALA A 53 -11.25 9.97 -6.06
C ALA A 53 -11.86 8.73 -5.37
N GLN A 54 -12.08 7.63 -6.13
CA GLN A 54 -12.56 6.37 -5.57
C GLN A 54 -11.53 5.72 -4.64
N ALA A 55 -10.23 5.75 -4.98
CA ALA A 55 -9.17 5.21 -4.15
C ALA A 55 -9.08 5.94 -2.81
N PHE A 56 -9.12 7.27 -2.81
CA PHE A 56 -9.08 8.09 -1.60
C PHE A 56 -10.35 7.93 -0.75
N GLN A 57 -11.50 7.75 -1.39
CA GLN A 57 -12.75 7.44 -0.69
C GLN A 57 -12.68 6.06 -0.04
N LEU A 58 -12.24 5.03 -0.77
CA LEU A 58 -12.07 3.68 -0.24
C LEU A 58 -11.10 3.65 0.95
N ALA A 59 -9.97 4.34 0.85
CA ALA A 59 -9.00 4.46 1.94
C ALA A 59 -9.65 5.10 3.17
N HIS A 60 -10.42 6.19 3.00
CA HIS A 60 -11.14 6.84 4.09
C HIS A 60 -12.13 5.91 4.76
N GLU A 61 -13.04 5.29 4.00
CA GLU A 61 -14.08 4.40 4.52
C GLU A 61 -13.49 3.22 5.33
N VAL A 62 -12.41 2.62 4.82
CA VAL A 62 -11.75 1.49 5.46
C VAL A 62 -11.01 1.92 6.73
N TYR A 63 -10.31 3.06 6.70
CA TYR A 63 -9.58 3.59 7.85
C TYR A 63 -10.51 4.06 8.97
N CYS A 64 -11.65 4.70 8.65
CA CYS A 64 -12.69 5.05 9.63
C CYS A 64 -13.28 3.80 10.29
N ARG A 65 -13.66 2.80 9.48
CA ARG A 65 -14.18 1.51 9.99
C ARG A 65 -13.19 0.80 10.89
N ALA A 66 -11.90 0.92 10.61
CA ALA A 66 -10.82 0.35 11.42
C ALA A 66 -10.44 1.20 12.65
N GLY A 67 -11.03 2.38 12.83
CA GLY A 67 -10.71 3.29 13.93
C GLY A 67 -9.35 3.97 13.80
N LEU A 68 -8.79 4.03 12.59
CA LEU A 68 -7.46 4.60 12.31
C LEU A 68 -7.50 6.08 11.96
N THR A 69 -8.66 6.61 11.60
CA THR A 69 -8.90 8.03 11.31
C THR A 69 -10.33 8.39 11.69
N ASP A 70 -10.57 9.68 11.90
CA ASP A 70 -11.92 10.20 12.12
C ASP A 70 -12.64 10.41 10.79
N GLU A 71 -13.98 10.39 10.85
CA GLU A 71 -14.78 10.77 9.69
C GLU A 71 -14.52 12.25 9.35
N ASN A 72 -14.42 12.54 8.06
CA ASN A 72 -14.36 13.89 7.56
C ASN A 72 -15.54 14.16 6.60
N ARG A 73 -15.90 15.44 6.45
CA ARG A 73 -17.09 15.85 5.68
C ARG A 73 -17.04 15.44 4.20
N VAL A 74 -15.85 15.21 3.66
CA VAL A 74 -15.64 14.95 2.24
C VAL A 74 -15.48 13.46 1.93
N GLY A 75 -15.37 12.60 2.96
CA GLY A 75 -15.28 11.17 2.80
C GLY A 75 -14.05 10.71 2.00
N LYS A 76 -12.93 11.45 2.07
CA LYS A 76 -11.68 11.11 1.35
C LYS A 76 -10.48 11.23 2.27
N ARG A 77 -9.54 10.29 2.15
CA ARG A 77 -8.23 10.35 2.80
C ARG A 77 -7.21 10.83 1.79
N VAL A 78 -6.89 12.11 1.82
CA VAL A 78 -5.84 12.73 1.01
C VAL A 78 -4.70 13.15 1.94
N MET A 79 -3.47 12.89 1.56
CA MET A 79 -2.24 13.35 2.21
C MET A 79 -1.51 14.29 1.24
N ARG A 80 -0.73 15.25 1.76
CA ARG A 80 0.09 16.15 0.92
C ARG A 80 0.99 15.39 -0.05
N HIS A 81 1.49 14.22 0.35
CA HIS A 81 2.32 13.35 -0.48
C HIS A 81 1.60 12.85 -1.74
N HIS A 82 0.25 12.73 -1.71
CA HIS A 82 -0.52 12.34 -2.90
C HIS A 82 -0.45 13.38 -4.03
N LEU A 83 -0.09 14.63 -3.73
CA LEU A 83 0.01 15.71 -4.71
C LEU A 83 1.36 15.75 -5.42
N LEU A 84 2.32 14.91 -4.98
CA LEU A 84 3.66 14.83 -5.57
C LEU A 84 3.69 13.82 -6.73
N ASP A 85 4.49 14.11 -7.74
CA ASP A 85 4.72 13.24 -8.89
C ASP A 85 5.57 12.00 -8.52
N THR A 86 6.17 11.99 -7.31
CA THR A 86 6.87 10.83 -6.73
C THR A 86 5.92 9.81 -6.12
N THR A 87 4.62 10.07 -6.10
CA THR A 87 3.61 9.21 -5.47
C THR A 87 2.73 8.51 -6.51
N ASP A 88 2.67 7.19 -6.41
CA ASP A 88 1.76 6.36 -7.21
C ASP A 88 0.63 5.81 -6.35
N VAL A 89 -0.58 5.89 -6.88
CA VAL A 89 -1.76 5.23 -6.31
C VAL A 89 -2.11 4.03 -7.16
N PHE A 90 -2.14 2.85 -6.57
CA PHE A 90 -2.49 1.59 -7.22
C PHE A 90 -3.92 1.22 -6.89
N ILE A 91 -4.62 0.66 -7.85
CA ILE A 91 -6.00 0.20 -7.70
C ILE A 91 -6.24 -1.18 -8.30
N ALA A 92 -7.14 -1.95 -7.68
CA ALA A 92 -7.81 -3.04 -8.32
C ALA A 92 -9.30 -2.70 -8.48
N LYS A 93 -9.81 -2.85 -9.71
CA LYS A 93 -11.23 -2.61 -10.05
C LYS A 93 -11.92 -3.92 -10.34
N LEU A 94 -13.02 -4.15 -9.65
CA LEU A 94 -13.93 -5.25 -9.89
C LEU A 94 -15.28 -4.68 -10.32
N ASN A 95 -15.81 -5.12 -11.46
CA ASN A 95 -17.07 -4.60 -12.03
C ASN A 95 -17.08 -3.06 -12.18
N GLY A 96 -15.96 -2.48 -12.61
CA GLY A 96 -15.83 -1.04 -12.84
C GLY A 96 -15.63 -0.17 -11.59
N LYS A 97 -15.73 -0.75 -10.38
CA LYS A 97 -15.55 -0.06 -9.09
C LYS A 97 -14.20 -0.40 -8.48
N VAL A 98 -13.53 0.59 -7.86
CA VAL A 98 -12.30 0.39 -7.08
C VAL A 98 -12.65 -0.35 -5.79
N ASN A 99 -12.07 -1.55 -5.62
CA ASN A 99 -12.28 -2.41 -4.45
C ASN A 99 -10.99 -2.65 -3.64
N PHE A 100 -9.86 -2.25 -4.18
CA PHE A 100 -8.58 -2.31 -3.49
C PHE A 100 -7.74 -1.10 -3.90
N THR A 101 -7.01 -0.54 -2.94
CA THR A 101 -6.03 0.53 -3.20
C THR A 101 -4.82 0.39 -2.28
N VAL A 102 -3.67 0.85 -2.75
CA VAL A 102 -2.44 1.02 -2.00
C VAL A 102 -1.65 2.18 -2.64
N THR A 103 -0.90 2.90 -1.84
CA THR A 103 -0.08 4.04 -2.29
C THR A 103 1.40 3.72 -2.11
N LEU A 104 2.21 4.04 -3.09
CA LEU A 104 3.67 4.08 -3.04
C LEU A 104 4.10 5.54 -3.01
N VAL A 105 4.67 5.98 -1.90
CA VAL A 105 5.20 7.34 -1.73
C VAL A 105 6.71 7.29 -1.87
N GLY A 106 7.24 7.81 -2.97
CA GLY A 106 8.69 7.97 -3.15
C GLY A 106 9.23 9.09 -2.26
N ASP A 107 10.46 8.93 -1.78
CA ASP A 107 11.16 10.00 -1.05
C ASP A 107 11.29 11.23 -1.94
N GLY A 108 10.90 12.39 -1.43
CA GLY A 108 10.81 13.64 -2.19
C GLY A 108 10.69 14.85 -1.28
N ASP A 109 10.16 15.95 -1.81
CA ASP A 109 10.14 17.27 -1.15
C ASP A 109 9.52 17.28 0.26
N PHE A 110 8.60 16.37 0.53
CA PHE A 110 7.95 16.24 1.85
C PHE A 110 8.53 15.08 2.68
N GLY A 111 9.58 14.42 2.21
CA GLY A 111 10.08 13.18 2.81
C GLY A 111 9.05 12.04 2.71
N LEU A 112 9.13 11.08 3.63
CA LEU A 112 8.18 9.98 3.73
C LEU A 112 7.14 10.24 4.84
N PRO A 113 5.86 9.85 4.68
CA PRO A 113 4.83 10.00 5.73
C PRO A 113 5.26 9.47 7.10
N MET A 114 6.00 8.37 7.13
CA MET A 114 6.47 7.71 8.36
C MET A 114 7.59 8.45 9.08
N GLU A 115 8.21 9.48 8.50
CA GLU A 115 9.27 10.24 9.17
C GLU A 115 8.76 10.94 10.43
N SER A 116 7.47 11.21 10.54
CA SER A 116 6.86 11.65 11.80
C SER A 116 7.07 10.67 12.97
N LEU A 117 7.49 9.44 12.70
CA LEU A 117 7.71 8.37 13.69
C LEU A 117 9.10 7.76 13.62
N PHE A 118 9.66 7.63 12.42
CA PHE A 118 10.91 6.90 12.12
C PHE A 118 11.95 7.80 11.42
N ALA A 119 12.04 9.08 11.84
CA ALA A 119 12.93 10.08 11.21
C ALA A 119 14.40 9.62 11.19
N ASP A 120 14.91 9.12 12.32
CA ASP A 120 16.31 8.72 12.45
C ASP A 120 16.64 7.53 11.55
N GLU A 121 15.72 6.55 11.48
CA GLU A 121 15.87 5.37 10.64
C GLU A 121 15.87 5.74 9.15
N VAL A 122 14.97 6.64 8.74
CA VAL A 122 14.88 7.13 7.36
C VAL A 122 16.10 7.96 6.99
N GLU A 123 16.51 8.92 7.84
CA GLU A 123 17.67 9.78 7.59
C GLU A 123 18.97 8.97 7.50
N ASN A 124 19.14 7.95 8.34
CA ASN A 124 20.30 7.06 8.26
C ASN A 124 20.38 6.33 6.90
N MET A 125 19.26 5.90 6.32
CA MET A 125 19.25 5.29 5.00
C MET A 125 19.44 6.32 3.89
N ARG A 126 18.85 7.50 4.01
CA ARG A 126 19.00 8.61 3.06
C ARG A 126 20.46 9.05 2.96
N SER A 127 21.16 9.18 4.10
CA SER A 127 22.60 9.55 4.14
C SER A 127 23.52 8.51 3.48
N GLN A 128 23.06 7.25 3.37
CA GLN A 128 23.76 6.19 2.66
C GLN A 128 23.44 6.17 1.15
N GLY A 129 22.62 7.09 0.66
CA GLY A 129 22.21 7.17 -0.74
C GLY A 129 21.19 6.09 -1.16
N ILE A 130 20.51 5.46 -0.22
CA ILE A 130 19.50 4.44 -0.48
C ILE A 130 18.22 5.13 -0.97
N ARG A 131 17.73 4.72 -2.14
CA ARG A 131 16.46 5.22 -2.70
C ARG A 131 15.30 4.44 -2.10
N MET A 132 14.45 5.17 -1.39
CA MET A 132 13.36 4.59 -0.60
C MET A 132 11.99 5.01 -1.12
N ALA A 133 10.99 4.18 -0.84
CA ALA A 133 9.59 4.54 -0.95
C ALA A 133 8.77 3.90 0.17
N GLU A 134 7.76 4.63 0.66
CA GLU A 134 6.83 4.11 1.67
C GLU A 134 5.61 3.47 1.01
N VAL A 135 5.26 2.26 1.46
CA VAL A 135 3.99 1.62 1.12
C VAL A 135 2.95 2.04 2.15
N SER A 136 1.95 2.79 1.73
CA SER A 136 0.95 3.41 2.59
C SER A 136 -0.48 3.23 2.07
N CYS A 137 -1.46 3.64 2.85
CA CYS A 137 -2.89 3.71 2.47
C CYS A 137 -3.48 2.43 1.85
N LEU A 138 -3.01 1.25 2.28
CA LEU A 138 -3.59 -0.02 1.82
C LEU A 138 -5.01 -0.17 2.38
N ALA A 139 -5.98 -0.36 1.49
CA ALA A 139 -7.38 -0.52 1.84
C ALA A 139 -8.10 -1.46 0.86
N SER A 140 -9.06 -2.25 1.39
CA SER A 140 -9.85 -3.17 0.59
C SER A 140 -11.31 -3.19 1.06
N SER A 141 -12.24 -3.16 0.10
CA SER A 141 -13.67 -3.40 0.31
C SER A 141 -14.12 -4.77 -0.22
N ILE A 142 -13.19 -5.64 -0.61
CA ILE A 142 -13.54 -7.01 -1.00
C ILE A 142 -14.10 -7.72 0.23
N ASP A 143 -15.23 -8.41 0.04
CA ASP A 143 -15.95 -9.14 1.08
C ASP A 143 -15.00 -10.01 1.91
N PRO A 144 -15.00 -9.87 3.26
CA PRO A 144 -14.18 -10.69 4.16
C PRO A 144 -14.37 -12.20 3.98
N ASP A 145 -15.55 -12.64 3.59
CA ASP A 145 -15.84 -14.06 3.38
C ASP A 145 -15.19 -14.60 2.10
N LYS A 146 -14.84 -13.73 1.15
CA LYS A 146 -14.10 -14.07 -0.07
C LYS A 146 -12.57 -14.08 0.17
N LYS A 147 -12.13 -14.84 1.16
CA LYS A 147 -10.73 -14.86 1.64
C LYS A 147 -9.71 -15.09 0.53
N ARG A 148 -9.97 -16.06 -0.35
CA ARG A 148 -9.06 -16.35 -1.46
C ARG A 148 -8.94 -15.16 -2.42
N LEU A 149 -10.07 -14.57 -2.87
CA LEU A 149 -10.06 -13.42 -3.76
C LEU A 149 -9.30 -12.24 -3.13
N ARG A 150 -9.52 -11.98 -1.83
CA ARG A 150 -8.80 -10.92 -1.10
C ARG A 150 -7.30 -11.17 -1.08
N PHE A 151 -6.88 -12.39 -0.76
CA PHE A 151 -5.47 -12.76 -0.70
C PHE A 151 -4.81 -12.70 -2.08
N ASP A 152 -5.43 -13.29 -3.10
CA ASP A 152 -4.91 -13.27 -4.48
C ASP A 152 -4.82 -11.82 -5.01
N THR A 153 -5.83 -10.97 -4.72
CA THR A 153 -5.80 -9.56 -5.07
C THR A 153 -4.68 -8.82 -4.33
N LEU A 154 -4.48 -9.07 -3.03
CA LEU A 154 -3.38 -8.48 -2.26
C LEU A 154 -2.02 -8.84 -2.88
N VAL A 155 -1.76 -10.14 -3.13
CA VAL A 155 -0.49 -10.60 -3.68
C VAL A 155 -0.23 -9.96 -5.05
N SER A 156 -1.24 -9.91 -5.92
CA SER A 156 -1.11 -9.29 -7.23
C SER A 156 -0.89 -7.78 -7.16
N MET A 157 -1.55 -7.08 -6.23
CA MET A 157 -1.35 -5.65 -6.02
C MET A 157 0.06 -5.35 -5.46
N ILE A 158 0.55 -6.17 -4.55
CA ILE A 158 1.93 -6.06 -4.05
C ILE A 158 2.93 -6.38 -5.16
N SER A 159 2.65 -7.38 -6.01
CA SER A 159 3.46 -7.67 -7.20
C SER A 159 3.58 -6.46 -8.13
N LEU A 160 2.44 -5.87 -8.50
CA LEU A 160 2.40 -4.68 -9.35
C LEU A 160 3.18 -3.50 -8.73
N LEU A 161 2.98 -3.23 -7.43
CA LEU A 161 3.66 -2.18 -6.69
C LEU A 161 5.17 -2.41 -6.65
N ILE A 162 5.63 -3.60 -6.29
CA ILE A 162 7.05 -3.95 -6.22
C ILE A 162 7.72 -3.79 -7.59
N GLN A 163 7.09 -4.28 -8.66
CA GLN A 163 7.64 -4.17 -10.01
C GLN A 163 7.69 -2.71 -10.48
N THR A 164 6.69 -1.89 -10.15
CA THR A 164 6.71 -0.45 -10.41
C THR A 164 7.83 0.24 -9.63
N ALA A 165 7.97 -0.05 -8.33
CA ALA A 165 9.03 0.51 -7.50
C ALA A 165 10.42 0.20 -8.04
N ARG A 166 10.67 -1.05 -8.46
CA ARG A 166 11.95 -1.44 -9.08
C ARG A 166 12.22 -0.72 -10.40
N ARG A 167 11.21 -0.56 -11.26
CA ARG A 167 11.34 0.23 -12.50
C ARG A 167 11.70 1.68 -12.23
N ARG A 168 11.22 2.25 -11.12
CA ARG A 168 11.57 3.61 -10.69
C ARG A 168 12.94 3.70 -10.00
N GLY A 169 13.63 2.57 -9.88
CA GLY A 169 14.96 2.48 -9.30
C GLY A 169 14.94 2.61 -7.76
N ILE A 170 13.85 2.31 -7.11
CA ILE A 170 13.78 2.19 -5.64
C ILE A 170 14.61 0.98 -5.21
N ASP A 171 15.35 1.13 -4.12
CA ASP A 171 16.18 0.07 -3.53
C ASP A 171 15.48 -0.63 -2.37
N ARG A 172 14.67 0.14 -1.59
CA ARG A 172 13.94 -0.37 -0.42
C ARG A 172 12.52 0.13 -0.34
N LEU A 173 11.59 -0.78 0.03
CA LEU A 173 10.25 -0.39 0.45
C LEU A 173 10.19 -0.32 1.97
N MET A 174 9.62 0.76 2.47
CA MET A 174 9.44 1.06 3.88
C MET A 174 7.96 0.88 4.25
N LEU A 175 7.68 0.21 5.36
CA LEU A 175 6.32 -0.05 5.83
C LEU A 175 6.19 0.27 7.32
N ALA A 176 5.35 1.22 7.68
CA ALA A 176 4.91 1.43 9.06
C ALA A 176 3.68 0.56 9.31
N VAL A 177 3.85 -0.57 9.98
CA VAL A 177 2.79 -1.58 10.14
C VAL A 177 2.50 -1.86 11.61
N HIS A 178 1.24 -2.22 11.90
CA HIS A 178 0.90 -2.70 13.25
C HIS A 178 1.70 -3.98 13.58
N PRO A 179 2.25 -4.13 14.80
CA PRO A 179 3.11 -5.27 15.17
C PRO A 179 2.51 -6.65 14.89
N LYS A 180 1.16 -6.77 14.99
CA LYS A 180 0.44 -8.02 14.68
C LYS A 180 0.57 -8.44 13.22
N HIS A 181 0.72 -7.47 12.31
CA HIS A 181 0.82 -7.71 10.87
C HIS A 181 2.27 -7.87 10.41
N ALA A 182 3.25 -7.32 11.14
CA ALA A 182 4.66 -7.41 10.81
C ALA A 182 5.09 -8.85 10.52
N LYS A 183 4.71 -9.81 11.38
CA LYS A 183 5.01 -11.24 11.21
C LYS A 183 4.53 -11.84 9.88
N VAL A 184 3.44 -11.31 9.34
CA VAL A 184 2.89 -11.75 8.05
C VAL A 184 3.75 -11.24 6.91
N TYR A 185 4.13 -9.95 6.96
CA TYR A 185 5.02 -9.35 5.96
C TYR A 185 6.41 -9.99 6.01
N GLU A 186 6.95 -10.26 7.20
CA GLU A 186 8.20 -11.00 7.39
C GLU A 186 8.12 -12.39 6.74
N ARG A 187 7.08 -13.14 7.07
CA ARG A 187 6.94 -14.54 6.62
C ARG A 187 6.64 -14.69 5.13
N LEU A 188 5.77 -13.85 4.58
CA LEU A 188 5.24 -14.02 3.23
C LEU A 188 6.01 -13.20 2.18
N PHE A 189 6.48 -12.02 2.56
CA PHE A 189 7.13 -11.06 1.66
C PHE A 189 8.59 -10.77 2.01
N GLY A 190 9.16 -11.48 2.98
CA GLY A 190 10.57 -11.33 3.34
C GLY A 190 10.94 -9.99 3.96
N CYS A 191 9.96 -9.21 4.45
CA CYS A 191 10.27 -7.97 5.14
C CYS A 191 11.06 -8.23 6.43
N VAL A 192 11.93 -7.29 6.81
CA VAL A 192 12.68 -7.33 8.06
C VAL A 192 12.17 -6.21 8.97
N ARG A 193 11.81 -6.55 10.21
CA ARG A 193 11.47 -5.57 11.22
C ARG A 193 12.73 -4.86 11.72
N CYS A 194 12.75 -3.52 11.67
CA CYS A 194 13.92 -2.69 11.93
C CYS A 194 13.74 -1.68 13.07
N SER A 195 12.63 -1.72 13.82
CA SER A 195 12.39 -0.82 14.95
C SER A 195 11.68 -1.47 16.11
N ASP A 196 11.72 -0.80 17.28
CA ASP A 196 10.79 -1.03 18.36
C ASP A 196 9.38 -0.56 18.02
N VAL A 197 8.42 -0.93 18.89
CA VAL A 197 7.03 -0.47 18.77
C VAL A 197 6.95 0.99 19.21
N LYS A 198 6.39 1.85 18.35
CA LYS A 198 6.13 3.26 18.64
C LYS A 198 4.63 3.56 18.45
N GLU A 199 4.08 4.54 19.18
CA GLU A 199 2.71 5.03 18.96
C GLU A 199 2.69 5.97 17.75
N TYR A 200 1.84 5.68 16.76
CA TYR A 200 1.79 6.43 15.50
C TYR A 200 0.58 7.38 15.46
N ALA A 201 0.84 8.67 15.61
CA ALA A 201 -0.21 9.70 15.65
C ALA A 201 -1.07 9.74 14.37
N ALA A 202 -0.47 9.50 13.18
CA ALA A 202 -1.18 9.50 11.90
C ALA A 202 -2.28 8.43 11.80
N VAL A 203 -2.31 7.47 12.72
CA VAL A 203 -3.34 6.44 12.85
C VAL A 203 -3.91 6.40 14.28
N ARG A 204 -4.13 7.56 14.88
CA ARG A 204 -4.74 7.75 16.20
C ARG A 204 -3.99 7.03 17.34
N GLY A 205 -2.66 7.06 17.30
CA GLY A 205 -1.83 6.46 18.34
C GLY A 205 -1.76 4.93 18.28
N ASN A 206 -2.29 4.30 17.23
CA ASN A 206 -2.13 2.84 17.08
C ASN A 206 -0.65 2.49 16.98
N PRO A 207 -0.23 1.35 17.59
CA PRO A 207 1.17 0.95 17.60
C PRO A 207 1.66 0.59 16.20
N ALA A 208 2.85 1.04 15.85
CA ALA A 208 3.53 0.71 14.60
C ALA A 208 4.96 0.25 14.83
N VAL A 209 5.46 -0.56 13.91
CA VAL A 209 6.86 -0.94 13.77
C VAL A 209 7.29 -0.68 12.33
N LEU A 210 8.56 -0.34 12.15
CA LEU A 210 9.15 -0.24 10.82
C LEU A 210 9.51 -1.63 10.30
N CYS A 211 9.03 -1.95 9.12
CA CYS A 211 9.47 -3.09 8.32
C CYS A 211 10.08 -2.62 7.01
N ILE A 212 11.14 -3.27 6.59
CA ILE A 212 11.86 -2.98 5.33
C ILE A 212 11.79 -4.20 4.42
N HIS A 213 11.50 -3.95 3.14
CA HIS A 213 11.61 -4.92 2.05
C HIS A 213 12.79 -4.46 1.16
N ASP A 214 13.94 -5.06 1.35
CA ASP A 214 15.18 -4.73 0.61
C ASP A 214 15.27 -5.60 -0.63
N PHE A 215 15.30 -4.98 -1.81
CA PHE A 215 15.26 -5.73 -3.06
C PHE A 215 16.54 -6.55 -3.31
N ALA A 216 17.71 -6.03 -2.93
CA ALA A 216 18.97 -6.74 -3.14
C ALA A 216 19.05 -7.99 -2.26
N ASP A 217 18.73 -7.86 -0.98
CA ASP A 217 18.73 -9.00 -0.05
C ASP A 217 17.75 -10.08 -0.48
N LEU A 218 16.57 -9.68 -1.01
CA LEU A 218 15.50 -10.61 -1.37
C LEU A 218 15.68 -11.28 -2.73
N ASP A 219 16.48 -10.70 -3.61
CA ASP A 219 16.93 -11.37 -4.83
C ASP A 219 17.89 -12.52 -4.52
N GLU A 220 18.69 -12.38 -3.44
CA GLU A 220 19.57 -13.44 -2.96
C GLU A 220 18.83 -14.48 -2.11
N LYS A 221 17.97 -14.01 -1.21
CA LYS A 221 17.26 -14.83 -0.20
C LYS A 221 15.76 -14.82 -0.49
N ARG A 222 15.34 -15.56 -1.52
CA ARG A 222 13.95 -15.63 -1.93
C ARG A 222 13.00 -15.96 -0.77
N TYR A 223 11.86 -15.29 -0.74
CA TYR A 223 10.78 -15.51 0.22
C TYR A 223 9.64 -16.37 -0.39
N PRO A 224 8.70 -16.89 0.42
CA PRO A 224 7.68 -17.84 -0.05
C PRO A 224 6.84 -17.37 -1.24
N LEU A 225 6.53 -16.08 -1.34
CA LEU A 225 5.72 -15.52 -2.44
C LEU A 225 6.57 -14.87 -3.55
N TYR A 226 7.89 -15.10 -3.57
CA TYR A 226 8.79 -14.46 -4.54
C TYR A 226 8.34 -14.67 -5.99
N ASP A 227 8.06 -15.91 -6.38
CA ASP A 227 7.66 -16.23 -7.75
C ASP A 227 6.27 -15.69 -8.10
N GLN A 228 5.35 -15.58 -7.13
CA GLN A 228 4.05 -14.94 -7.32
C GLN A 228 4.15 -13.42 -7.45
N VAL A 229 5.19 -12.82 -6.89
CA VAL A 229 5.44 -11.38 -6.97
C VAL A 229 6.19 -11.00 -8.24
N TYR A 230 7.20 -11.78 -8.64
CA TYR A 230 8.06 -11.45 -9.79
C TYR A 230 7.74 -12.22 -11.07
N GLY A 231 6.95 -13.30 -10.99
CA GLY A 231 6.54 -14.10 -12.14
C GLY A 231 5.51 -13.45 -13.06
N PRO A 232 4.50 -12.68 -12.56
CA PRO A 232 3.53 -12.03 -13.43
C PRO A 232 4.17 -10.97 -14.33
N GLU A 233 3.72 -10.93 -15.59
CA GLU A 233 4.06 -9.87 -16.53
C GLU A 233 2.94 -8.83 -16.55
N TYR A 234 3.29 -7.56 -16.38
CA TYR A 234 2.37 -6.44 -16.47
C TYR A 234 2.60 -5.63 -17.74
N ALA A 235 1.51 -5.29 -18.40
CA ALA A 235 1.58 -4.39 -19.56
C ALA A 235 2.02 -2.98 -19.11
N PRO A 236 2.70 -2.20 -19.99
CA PRO A 236 3.15 -0.84 -19.64
C PRO A 236 2.04 0.04 -19.05
N TRP A 237 0.83 0.00 -19.59
CA TRP A 237 -0.30 0.79 -19.09
C TRP A 237 -0.76 0.44 -17.67
N GLN A 238 -0.36 -0.72 -17.14
CA GLN A 238 -0.65 -1.11 -15.75
C GLN A 238 0.39 -0.52 -14.79
N LEU A 239 1.63 -0.39 -15.23
CA LEU A 239 2.78 0.07 -14.46
C LEU A 239 2.99 1.59 -14.52
N ASP A 240 2.52 2.22 -15.61
CA ASP A 240 2.72 3.64 -15.87
C ASP A 240 1.45 4.42 -15.52
N GLY A 241 1.49 5.11 -14.37
CA GLY A 241 0.45 6.07 -13.99
C GLY A 241 0.58 7.40 -14.75
N ILE A 242 -0.49 8.18 -14.74
CA ILE A 242 -0.44 9.57 -15.17
C ILE A 242 -0.39 10.45 -13.93
N PRO A 243 0.64 11.31 -13.75
CA PRO A 243 0.70 12.25 -12.65
C PRO A 243 -0.56 13.13 -12.59
N MET A 244 -0.87 13.68 -11.43
CA MET A 244 -1.96 14.63 -11.31
C MET A 244 -1.65 15.89 -12.12
N SER A 245 -2.63 16.36 -12.89
CA SER A 245 -2.56 17.71 -13.46
C SER A 245 -2.65 18.76 -12.36
N GLU A 246 -2.20 19.98 -12.61
CA GLU A 246 -2.30 21.06 -11.64
C GLU A 246 -3.75 21.31 -11.19
N SER A 247 -4.71 21.18 -12.10
CA SER A 247 -6.14 21.30 -11.73
C SER A 247 -6.61 20.17 -10.81
N GLU A 248 -6.07 18.96 -10.96
CA GLU A 248 -6.35 17.85 -10.04
C GLU A 248 -5.68 18.06 -8.68
N LYS A 249 -4.43 18.55 -8.65
CA LYS A 249 -3.73 18.89 -7.40
C LYS A 249 -4.54 19.92 -6.60
N ILE A 250 -4.95 21.03 -7.22
CA ILE A 250 -5.81 22.06 -6.62
C ILE A 250 -7.13 21.46 -6.13
N TYR A 251 -7.73 20.55 -6.91
CA TYR A 251 -8.96 19.88 -6.49
C TYR A 251 -8.76 18.98 -5.27
N PHE A 252 -7.68 18.21 -5.20
CA PHE A 252 -7.44 17.32 -4.07
C PHE A 252 -6.83 18.03 -2.86
N GLU A 253 -6.13 19.13 -3.04
CA GLU A 253 -5.56 19.94 -1.96
C GLU A 253 -6.63 20.39 -0.95
N GLN A 254 -7.83 20.75 -1.42
CA GLN A 254 -8.94 21.15 -0.53
C GLN A 254 -9.39 20.05 0.45
N PHE A 255 -8.92 18.83 0.28
CA PHE A 255 -9.26 17.68 1.14
C PHE A 255 -8.15 17.32 2.13
N LEU A 256 -7.05 18.06 2.13
CA LEU A 256 -5.99 17.87 3.11
C LEU A 256 -6.51 18.17 4.53
N PRO A 257 -6.02 17.46 5.55
CA PRO A 257 -6.31 17.79 6.93
C PRO A 257 -5.89 19.22 7.29
N ALA A 258 -6.65 19.86 8.17
CA ALA A 258 -6.28 21.17 8.67
C ALA A 258 -4.91 21.11 9.38
N GLY A 259 -3.96 21.96 8.96
CA GLY A 259 -2.57 21.96 9.43
C GLY A 259 -1.57 21.36 8.44
N GLU A 260 -1.99 20.64 7.39
CA GLU A 260 -1.10 20.23 6.31
C GLU A 260 -0.96 21.29 5.19
N TYR A 261 -1.62 22.44 5.36
CA TYR A 261 -1.61 23.56 4.41
C TYR A 261 -0.41 24.50 4.54
N GLU A 262 0.47 24.34 5.53
CA GLU A 262 1.67 25.16 5.62
C GLU A 262 2.62 24.82 4.46
N VAL A 263 2.43 25.58 3.38
CA VAL A 263 3.37 25.67 2.26
C VAL A 263 4.71 26.12 2.85
N VAL A 264 5.69 25.25 2.81
CA VAL A 264 7.09 25.71 2.98
C VAL A 264 7.34 26.69 1.85
N PRO A 265 7.69 27.98 2.12
CA PRO A 265 7.97 28.91 1.06
C PRO A 265 9.13 28.33 0.23
N MET A 266 8.92 28.21 -1.08
CA MET A 266 10.01 27.93 -2.00
C MET A 266 11.10 28.97 -1.73
N ALA A 267 12.25 28.52 -1.26
CA ALA A 267 13.44 29.35 -1.17
C ALA A 267 13.77 29.82 -2.59
N ALA A 268 13.75 31.15 -2.77
CA ALA A 268 14.07 31.84 -4.01
C ALA A 268 15.55 31.67 -4.38
#